data_24806199a1229c60f9ba8666dc708197
#
_entry.id   24806199a1229c60f9ba8666dc708197
#
_cell.length_a   1.000
_cell.length_b   1.000
_cell.length_c   1.000
_cell.angle_alpha   90.00
_cell.angle_beta   90.00
_cell.angle_gamma   90.00
#
_symmetry.space_group_name_H-M   'P 1'
#
loop_
_entity.id
_entity.type
_entity.pdbx_description
1 polymer ?
#
loop_
_entity_poly.entity_id
_entity_poly.type
_entity_poly.pdbx_seq_one_letter_code
_entity_poly.pdbx_strand_id
1 'polypeptide(L)'
;MVLALDPLLIAAPAISASFASSLVTGVISAIDVAAMAGDGLLHHILGTMLFDSELIALVAVSAIVTVCRYLRERHRRELAQVRTVSETTQRVVLRPLPRRIGPLRIASEYLAAQEQALIGGDLYAAVRTSGGTRLIIGDVLGKGLTAIGDAALLLGAFREAAHRQATLPDLAAYLEHCVCWNLAEPTEADQAAECFITAALLDIPDATPQMHMVTCGHPPPLRLRERQATTLRATHPAPPLGLGELATPDYHVDTFPLEPRDLLLYTDGVIEARDARGTFYPLTQRVTSRPHDSPQALLHHLRTDLLAHVSGHLADDAAMVALQRTPWPHTDICATSREVPRPSACAGSATHEGLASSIPAPGQALFASRRPQDAAER
;
A
#
# COMPACT_ATOMS: atom_id res chain seq x y z
N MET A 1 62.45 -25.55 18.49
CA MET A 1 61.80 -24.62 17.54
C MET A 1 60.31 -24.87 17.67
N VAL A 2 59.69 -24.29 18.70
CA VAL A 2 58.24 -24.40 18.92
C VAL A 2 57.60 -23.47 17.91
N LEU A 3 56.87 -24.03 16.96
CA LEU A 3 56.09 -23.24 15.99
C LEU A 3 55.04 -22.45 16.77
N ALA A 4 55.13 -21.13 16.73
CA ALA A 4 54.15 -20.22 17.31
C ALA A 4 52.82 -20.34 16.52
N LEU A 5 52.02 -21.36 16.85
CA LEU A 5 50.65 -21.56 16.36
C LEU A 5 49.64 -20.70 17.15
N ASP A 6 50.06 -20.18 18.31
CA ASP A 6 49.20 -19.46 19.27
C ASP A 6 48.41 -18.26 18.70
N PRO A 7 49.00 -17.37 17.84
CA PRO A 7 48.23 -16.26 17.27
C PRO A 7 47.17 -16.69 16.27
N LEU A 8 47.37 -17.85 15.59
CA LEU A 8 46.43 -18.40 14.60
C LEU A 8 45.20 -19.02 15.28
N LEU A 9 45.39 -19.71 16.43
CA LEU A 9 44.29 -20.28 17.21
C LEU A 9 43.36 -19.20 17.80
N ILE A 10 43.90 -18.07 18.21
CA ILE A 10 43.07 -16.94 18.71
C ILE A 10 42.30 -16.28 17.57
N ALA A 11 42.84 -16.24 16.36
CA ALA A 11 42.19 -15.63 15.20
C ALA A 11 41.07 -16.51 14.60
N ALA A 12 41.13 -17.83 14.71
CA ALA A 12 40.19 -18.75 14.09
C ALA A 12 38.73 -18.57 14.51
N PRO A 13 38.38 -18.38 15.79
CA PRO A 13 37.02 -18.08 16.22
C PRO A 13 36.50 -16.72 15.66
N ALA A 14 37.35 -15.70 15.59
CA ALA A 14 36.99 -14.40 15.07
C ALA A 14 36.71 -14.41 13.56
N ILE A 15 37.54 -15.16 12.81
CA ILE A 15 37.36 -15.32 11.35
C ILE A 15 36.10 -16.15 11.07
N SER A 16 35.93 -17.30 11.76
CA SER A 16 34.74 -18.13 11.59
C SER A 16 33.45 -17.45 11.94
N ALA A 17 33.47 -16.52 12.91
CA ALA A 17 32.33 -15.69 13.26
C ALA A 17 31.85 -14.76 12.13
N SER A 18 32.68 -14.47 11.15
CA SER A 18 32.27 -13.60 10.01
C SER A 18 31.42 -14.34 8.98
N PHE A 19 31.59 -15.65 8.81
CA PHE A 19 30.98 -16.40 7.70
C PHE A 19 30.15 -17.62 8.16
N ALA A 20 30.36 -18.14 9.37
CA ALA A 20 29.73 -19.37 9.84
C ALA A 20 28.54 -19.13 10.77
N SER A 21 27.65 -20.13 10.93
CA SER A 21 26.57 -20.08 11.93
C SER A 21 27.11 -20.12 13.36
N SER A 22 26.29 -19.72 14.34
CA SER A 22 26.67 -19.74 15.77
C SER A 22 27.10 -21.13 16.24
N LEU A 23 26.48 -22.22 15.72
CA LEU A 23 26.82 -23.58 16.00
C LEU A 23 28.23 -23.95 15.48
N VAL A 24 28.52 -23.61 14.22
CA VAL A 24 29.83 -23.88 13.59
C VAL A 24 30.93 -23.07 14.29
N THR A 25 30.68 -21.82 14.63
CA THR A 25 31.61 -20.99 15.40
C THR A 25 31.91 -21.63 16.77
N GLY A 26 30.87 -22.11 17.46
CA GLY A 26 31.02 -22.79 18.76
C GLY A 26 31.84 -24.09 18.65
N VAL A 27 31.62 -24.89 17.60
CA VAL A 27 32.38 -26.12 17.34
C VAL A 27 33.86 -25.84 17.04
N ILE A 28 34.13 -24.84 16.19
CA ILE A 28 35.52 -24.43 15.88
C ILE A 28 36.20 -23.95 17.17
N SER A 29 35.53 -23.08 17.94
CA SER A 29 36.07 -22.57 19.22
C SER A 29 36.38 -23.73 20.22
N ALA A 30 35.52 -24.75 20.28
CA ALA A 30 35.73 -25.91 21.14
C ALA A 30 36.94 -26.75 20.68
N ILE A 31 37.13 -26.92 19.36
CA ILE A 31 38.28 -27.59 18.78
C ILE A 31 39.57 -26.82 19.08
N ASP A 32 39.58 -25.48 18.94
CA ASP A 32 40.74 -24.63 19.20
C ASP A 32 41.18 -24.74 20.67
N VAL A 33 40.20 -24.65 21.60
CA VAL A 33 40.47 -24.81 23.05
C VAL A 33 40.99 -26.21 23.36
N ALA A 34 40.40 -27.25 22.77
CA ALA A 34 40.83 -28.64 22.98
C ALA A 34 42.25 -28.90 22.42
N ALA A 35 42.56 -28.33 21.25
CA ALA A 35 43.89 -28.42 20.65
C ALA A 35 44.96 -27.76 21.52
N MET A 36 44.70 -26.55 22.02
CA MET A 36 45.60 -25.83 22.91
C MET A 36 45.79 -26.54 24.25
N ALA A 37 44.71 -27.06 24.85
CA ALA A 37 44.80 -27.86 26.09
C ALA A 37 45.58 -29.16 25.87
N GLY A 38 45.40 -29.83 24.72
CA GLY A 38 46.14 -31.03 24.35
C GLY A 38 47.64 -30.79 24.17
N ASP A 39 48.01 -29.66 23.53
CA ASP A 39 49.41 -29.26 23.41
C ASP A 39 50.06 -29.00 24.77
N GLY A 40 49.35 -28.27 25.66
CA GLY A 40 49.79 -28.07 27.05
C GLY A 40 50.03 -29.34 27.86
N LEU A 41 49.18 -30.38 27.65
CA LEU A 41 49.37 -31.71 28.28
C LEU A 41 50.60 -32.44 27.71
N LEU A 42 50.80 -32.45 26.41
CA LEU A 42 51.89 -33.13 25.72
C LEU A 42 53.27 -32.55 26.09
N HIS A 43 53.35 -31.25 26.28
CA HIS A 43 54.59 -30.53 26.57
C HIS A 43 54.82 -30.27 28.08
N HIS A 44 53.92 -30.76 28.95
CA HIS A 44 53.97 -30.57 30.41
C HIS A 44 54.09 -29.09 30.85
N ILE A 45 53.50 -28.17 30.10
CA ILE A 45 53.49 -26.72 30.39
C ILE A 45 52.22 -26.24 31.08
N LEU A 46 51.25 -27.14 31.33
CA LEU A 46 50.07 -26.85 32.14
C LEU A 46 50.48 -26.48 33.57
N GLY A 47 49.92 -25.40 34.12
CA GLY A 47 50.25 -24.87 35.42
C GLY A 47 51.34 -23.78 35.38
N THR A 48 51.83 -23.40 34.20
CA THR A 48 52.67 -22.22 34.04
C THR A 48 51.79 -20.96 33.87
N MET A 49 52.13 -19.90 34.59
CA MET A 49 51.31 -18.67 34.59
C MET A 49 51.04 -18.10 33.18
N LEU A 50 51.98 -18.21 32.27
CA LEU A 50 51.87 -17.73 30.90
C LEU A 50 50.87 -18.56 30.09
N PHE A 51 51.01 -19.87 30.05
CA PHE A 51 50.13 -20.78 29.32
C PHE A 51 48.69 -20.74 29.85
N ASP A 52 48.51 -20.75 31.17
CA ASP A 52 47.19 -20.68 31.79
C ASP A 52 46.48 -19.36 31.46
N SER A 53 47.22 -18.23 31.40
CA SER A 53 46.65 -16.94 31.00
C SER A 53 46.22 -16.91 29.53
N GLU A 54 46.96 -17.53 28.61
CA GLU A 54 46.64 -17.64 27.19
C GLU A 54 45.43 -18.55 26.97
N LEU A 55 45.33 -19.67 27.65
CA LEU A 55 44.19 -20.57 27.60
C LEU A 55 42.91 -19.87 28.11
N ILE A 56 42.99 -19.19 29.24
CA ILE A 56 41.86 -18.39 29.81
C ILE A 56 41.42 -17.32 28.81
N ALA A 57 42.38 -16.61 28.19
CA ALA A 57 42.07 -15.60 27.20
C ALA A 57 41.38 -16.18 25.96
N LEU A 58 41.86 -17.33 25.45
CA LEU A 58 41.25 -18.05 24.32
C LEU A 58 39.79 -18.45 24.66
N VAL A 59 39.56 -19.05 25.82
CA VAL A 59 38.23 -19.46 26.28
C VAL A 59 37.32 -18.25 26.42
N ALA A 60 37.79 -17.15 27.02
CA ALA A 60 37.00 -15.94 27.21
C ALA A 60 36.61 -15.28 25.87
N VAL A 61 37.57 -15.14 24.94
CA VAL A 61 37.30 -14.60 23.60
C VAL A 61 36.33 -15.48 22.83
N SER A 62 36.55 -16.80 22.83
CA SER A 62 35.68 -17.76 22.17
C SER A 62 34.25 -17.73 22.72
N ALA A 63 34.10 -17.65 24.03
CA ALA A 63 32.78 -17.53 24.68
C ALA A 63 32.06 -16.23 24.26
N ILE A 64 32.77 -15.09 24.35
CA ILE A 64 32.20 -13.78 23.96
C ILE A 64 31.76 -13.80 22.48
N VAL A 65 32.63 -14.26 21.58
CA VAL A 65 32.32 -14.31 20.15
C VAL A 65 31.10 -15.23 19.87
N THR A 66 31.07 -16.41 20.48
CA THR A 66 29.97 -17.36 20.31
C THR A 66 28.65 -16.79 20.84
N VAL A 67 28.66 -16.18 22.03
CA VAL A 67 27.47 -15.56 22.62
C VAL A 67 27.00 -14.39 21.77
N CYS A 68 27.90 -13.50 21.34
CA CYS A 68 27.54 -12.38 20.47
C CYS A 68 26.91 -12.84 19.15
N ARG A 69 27.46 -13.93 18.56
CA ARG A 69 26.89 -14.53 17.34
C ARG A 69 25.51 -15.14 17.60
N TYR A 70 25.35 -15.87 18.67
CA TYR A 70 24.08 -16.47 19.06
C TYR A 70 22.98 -15.38 19.27
N LEU A 71 23.31 -14.33 20.05
CA LEU A 71 22.37 -13.23 20.28
C LEU A 71 22.00 -12.50 18.99
N ARG A 72 23.00 -12.24 18.11
CA ARG A 72 22.76 -11.60 16.82
C ARG A 72 21.90 -12.47 15.90
N GLU A 73 22.14 -13.78 15.86
CA GLU A 73 21.38 -14.73 15.04
C GLU A 73 19.96 -14.88 15.59
N ARG A 74 19.79 -14.95 16.91
CA ARG A 74 18.47 -14.99 17.56
C ARG A 74 17.68 -13.73 17.23
N HIS A 75 18.27 -12.55 17.40
CA HIS A 75 17.63 -11.28 17.08
C HIS A 75 17.23 -11.20 15.58
N ARG A 76 18.09 -11.64 14.69
CA ARG A 76 17.76 -11.71 13.25
C ARG A 76 16.58 -12.66 12.96
N ARG A 77 16.48 -13.77 13.64
CA ARG A 77 15.37 -14.72 13.47
C ARG A 77 14.07 -14.15 14.00
N GLU A 78 14.08 -13.48 15.15
CA GLU A 78 12.92 -12.79 15.71
C GLU A 78 12.42 -11.72 14.75
N LEU A 79 13.30 -10.87 14.22
CA LEU A 79 12.96 -9.86 13.22
C LEU A 79 12.41 -10.48 11.92
N ALA A 80 13.00 -11.55 11.44
CA ALA A 80 12.54 -12.25 10.23
C ALA A 80 11.14 -12.85 10.40
N GLN A 81 10.82 -13.40 11.58
CA GLN A 81 9.47 -13.91 11.88
C GLN A 81 8.42 -12.78 11.90
N VAL A 82 8.70 -11.68 12.60
CA VAL A 82 7.81 -10.51 12.63
C VAL A 82 7.58 -10.00 11.20
N ARG A 83 8.62 -9.91 10.39
CA ARG A 83 8.53 -9.48 9.00
C ARG A 83 7.62 -10.41 8.17
N THR A 84 7.78 -11.73 8.28
CA THR A 84 6.97 -12.69 7.53
C THR A 84 5.50 -12.60 7.90
N VAL A 85 5.17 -12.46 9.19
CA VAL A 85 3.79 -12.28 9.66
C VAL A 85 3.23 -10.98 9.11
N SER A 86 3.96 -9.88 9.22
CA SER A 86 3.54 -8.56 8.74
C SER A 86 3.33 -8.55 7.22
N GLU A 87 4.27 -9.08 6.42
CA GLU A 87 4.12 -9.17 4.95
C GLU A 87 2.89 -10.01 4.56
N THR A 88 2.60 -11.08 5.29
CA THR A 88 1.44 -11.93 5.03
C THR A 88 0.15 -11.20 5.38
N THR A 89 0.10 -10.52 6.52
CA THR A 89 -1.06 -9.75 6.97
C THR A 89 -1.36 -8.62 5.99
N GLN A 90 -0.35 -7.88 5.56
CA GLN A 90 -0.52 -6.79 4.62
C GLN A 90 -1.01 -7.26 3.24
N ARG A 91 -0.54 -8.41 2.74
CA ARG A 91 -1.07 -9.00 1.50
C ARG A 91 -2.55 -9.36 1.60
N VAL A 92 -3.03 -9.70 2.78
CA VAL A 92 -4.47 -9.96 3.03
C VAL A 92 -5.25 -8.65 3.05
N VAL A 93 -4.72 -7.60 3.64
CA VAL A 93 -5.33 -6.27 3.72
C VAL A 93 -5.31 -5.57 2.36
N LEU A 94 -4.14 -5.50 1.72
CA LEU A 94 -3.94 -4.96 0.38
C LEU A 94 -4.26 -6.03 -0.67
N ARG A 95 -5.55 -6.22 -0.94
CA ARG A 95 -5.95 -7.13 -2.02
C ARG A 95 -5.37 -6.65 -3.35
N PRO A 96 -4.70 -7.51 -4.12
CA PRO A 96 -4.22 -7.14 -5.45
C PRO A 96 -5.34 -6.58 -6.30
N LEU A 97 -5.10 -5.44 -6.93
CA LEU A 97 -6.09 -4.86 -7.85
C LEU A 97 -6.21 -5.75 -9.10
N PRO A 98 -7.42 -5.99 -9.60
CA PRO A 98 -7.60 -6.72 -10.84
C PRO A 98 -7.01 -5.91 -12.00
N ARG A 99 -6.42 -6.59 -12.97
CA ARG A 99 -5.78 -5.95 -14.14
C ARG A 99 -6.73 -5.09 -14.97
N ARG A 100 -8.03 -5.27 -14.79
CA ARG A 100 -9.09 -4.52 -15.48
C ARG A 100 -10.30 -4.35 -14.59
N ILE A 101 -10.81 -3.12 -14.50
CA ILE A 101 -12.07 -2.76 -13.83
C ILE A 101 -12.86 -1.88 -14.80
N GLY A 102 -13.95 -2.40 -15.37
CA GLY A 102 -14.70 -1.68 -16.39
C GLY A 102 -13.81 -1.26 -17.57
N PRO A 103 -13.78 0.01 -17.96
CA PRO A 103 -12.95 0.54 -19.04
C PRO A 103 -11.50 0.80 -18.62
N LEU A 104 -11.12 0.55 -17.37
CA LEU A 104 -9.80 0.85 -16.87
C LEU A 104 -8.90 -0.39 -16.87
N ARG A 105 -7.68 -0.25 -17.39
CA ARG A 105 -6.55 -1.15 -17.15
C ARG A 105 -5.82 -0.63 -15.91
N ILE A 106 -5.54 -1.51 -14.95
CA ILE A 106 -4.97 -1.13 -13.66
C ILE A 106 -3.76 -2.01 -13.36
N ALA A 107 -2.76 -1.42 -12.75
CA ALA A 107 -1.66 -2.10 -12.10
C ALA A 107 -1.42 -1.47 -10.73
N SER A 108 -0.99 -2.26 -9.77
CA SER A 108 -0.53 -1.79 -8.47
C SER A 108 0.78 -2.46 -8.12
N GLU A 109 1.64 -1.73 -7.45
CA GLU A 109 2.92 -2.20 -6.91
C GLU A 109 3.05 -1.68 -5.48
N TYR A 110 3.54 -2.55 -4.60
CA TYR A 110 3.84 -2.22 -3.22
C TYR A 110 5.26 -2.70 -2.91
N LEU A 111 6.05 -1.82 -2.35
CA LEU A 111 7.44 -2.08 -1.96
C LEU A 111 7.56 -1.81 -0.45
N ALA A 112 7.81 -2.86 0.32
CA ALA A 112 8.01 -2.74 1.76
C ALA A 112 9.41 -2.17 2.07
N ALA A 113 9.49 -1.31 3.09
CA ALA A 113 10.73 -0.83 3.64
C ALA A 113 11.62 -1.98 4.14
N GLN A 114 12.92 -1.91 3.87
CA GLN A 114 13.85 -2.99 4.24
C GLN A 114 14.52 -2.78 5.60
N GLU A 115 14.67 -1.55 6.06
CA GLU A 115 15.48 -1.23 7.24
C GLU A 115 14.80 -1.53 8.58
N GLN A 116 13.47 -1.58 8.62
CA GLN A 116 12.72 -1.89 9.84
C GLN A 116 11.79 -3.07 9.57
N ALA A 117 11.77 -4.03 10.49
CA ALA A 117 10.86 -5.18 10.41
C ALA A 117 9.37 -4.80 10.55
N LEU A 118 9.08 -3.51 10.61
CA LEU A 118 7.75 -2.93 10.74
C LEU A 118 7.29 -2.48 9.37
N ILE A 119 6.13 -2.97 8.96
CA ILE A 119 5.46 -2.61 7.71
C ILE A 119 4.72 -1.30 7.93
N GLY A 120 4.70 -0.43 6.92
CA GLY A 120 4.05 0.86 6.97
C GLY A 120 2.55 0.83 6.73
N GLY A 121 1.98 2.02 6.73
CA GLY A 121 0.55 2.28 6.61
C GLY A 121 0.02 2.46 5.19
N ASP A 122 0.85 2.32 4.16
CA ASP A 122 0.42 2.51 2.76
C ASP A 122 -0.76 1.64 2.38
N LEU A 123 -1.78 2.23 1.79
CA LEU A 123 -3.02 1.55 1.43
C LEU A 123 -3.54 1.97 0.04
N TYR A 124 -4.21 1.06 -0.63
CA TYR A 124 -4.97 1.34 -1.84
C TYR A 124 -6.10 0.34 -2.04
N ALA A 125 -7.18 0.79 -2.66
CA ALA A 125 -8.26 -0.07 -3.13
C ALA A 125 -8.94 0.53 -4.35
N ALA A 126 -9.61 -0.35 -5.12
CA ALA A 126 -10.49 0.04 -6.20
C ALA A 126 -11.79 -0.75 -6.11
N VAL A 127 -12.91 -0.06 -6.31
CA VAL A 127 -14.26 -0.61 -6.23
C VAL A 127 -15.02 -0.26 -7.50
N ARG A 128 -15.62 -1.28 -8.12
CA ARG A 128 -16.53 -1.09 -9.25
C ARG A 128 -17.91 -0.71 -8.72
N THR A 129 -18.42 0.44 -9.12
CA THR A 129 -19.78 0.90 -8.83
C THR A 129 -20.68 0.73 -10.06
N SER A 130 -21.97 1.02 -9.92
CA SER A 130 -22.91 0.99 -11.06
C SER A 130 -22.61 2.05 -12.11
N GLY A 131 -22.02 3.18 -11.75
CA GLY A 131 -21.76 4.31 -12.65
C GLY A 131 -20.30 4.51 -13.05
N GLY A 132 -19.35 3.79 -12.40
CA GLY A 132 -17.94 4.04 -12.63
C GLY A 132 -17.02 3.18 -11.75
N THR A 133 -15.84 3.66 -11.51
CA THR A 133 -14.85 3.04 -10.63
C THR A 133 -14.38 4.06 -9.61
N ARG A 134 -14.46 3.70 -8.32
CA ARG A 134 -13.91 4.49 -7.21
C ARG A 134 -12.60 3.90 -6.74
N LEU A 135 -11.64 4.76 -6.45
CA LEU A 135 -10.32 4.37 -5.95
C LEU A 135 -9.97 5.20 -4.71
N ILE A 136 -9.17 4.58 -3.86
CA ILE A 136 -8.47 5.24 -2.76
C ILE A 136 -7.00 4.84 -2.83
N ILE A 137 -6.12 5.78 -2.54
CA ILE A 137 -4.73 5.56 -2.16
C ILE A 137 -4.44 6.45 -0.96
N GLY A 138 -3.65 5.99 -0.02
CA GLY A 138 -3.36 6.73 1.20
C GLY A 138 -2.19 6.15 1.96
N ASP A 139 -1.82 6.82 3.04
CA ASP A 139 -0.81 6.38 4.00
C ASP A 139 -1.26 6.72 5.43
N VAL A 140 -1.14 5.74 6.33
CA VAL A 140 -1.46 5.86 7.77
C VAL A 140 -0.23 6.32 8.51
N LEU A 141 -0.35 7.36 9.33
CA LEU A 141 0.76 7.77 10.20
C LEU A 141 1.15 6.62 11.14
N GLY A 142 2.44 6.31 11.15
CA GLY A 142 3.02 5.28 12.01
C GLY A 142 3.37 4.00 11.27
N LYS A 143 3.89 3.02 12.01
CA LYS A 143 4.37 1.76 11.45
C LYS A 143 3.97 0.58 12.33
N GLY A 144 3.92 -0.59 11.73
CA GLY A 144 3.65 -1.85 12.43
C GLY A 144 2.19 -2.29 12.41
N LEU A 145 1.83 -3.16 13.35
CA LEU A 145 0.51 -3.82 13.34
C LEU A 145 -0.64 -2.84 13.55
N THR A 146 -0.44 -1.77 14.31
CA THR A 146 -1.47 -0.73 14.52
C THR A 146 -1.79 -0.04 13.20
N ALA A 147 -0.79 0.47 12.46
CA ALA A 147 -0.99 1.12 11.17
C ALA A 147 -1.66 0.17 10.14
N ILE A 148 -1.30 -1.13 10.16
CA ILE A 148 -1.97 -2.14 9.32
C ILE A 148 -3.44 -2.31 9.73
N GLY A 149 -3.74 -2.29 11.04
CA GLY A 149 -5.11 -2.34 11.56
C GLY A 149 -5.96 -1.17 11.08
N ASP A 150 -5.43 0.04 11.19
CA ASP A 150 -6.09 1.27 10.75
C ASP A 150 -6.27 1.29 9.21
N ALA A 151 -5.26 0.87 8.46
CA ALA A 151 -5.36 0.70 7.01
C ALA A 151 -6.46 -0.33 6.65
N ALA A 152 -6.53 -1.45 7.35
CA ALA A 152 -7.53 -2.49 7.12
C ALA A 152 -8.95 -1.98 7.40
N LEU A 153 -9.14 -1.24 8.48
CA LEU A 153 -10.39 -0.60 8.86
C LEU A 153 -10.84 0.39 7.78
N LEU A 154 -9.97 1.34 7.40
CA LEU A 154 -10.27 2.33 6.37
C LEU A 154 -10.61 1.68 5.03
N LEU A 155 -9.84 0.66 4.61
CA LEU A 155 -10.11 -0.07 3.38
C LEU A 155 -11.43 -0.85 3.44
N GLY A 156 -11.80 -1.38 4.61
CA GLY A 156 -13.09 -2.02 4.84
C GLY A 156 -14.24 -1.03 4.70
N ALA A 157 -14.14 0.11 5.38
CA ALA A 157 -15.10 1.21 5.31
C ALA A 157 -15.23 1.76 3.87
N PHE A 158 -14.11 1.97 3.19
CA PHE A 158 -14.11 2.43 1.80
C PHE A 158 -14.83 1.45 0.85
N ARG A 159 -14.52 0.14 0.94
CA ARG A 159 -15.14 -0.87 0.06
C ARG A 159 -16.65 -0.94 0.23
N GLU A 160 -17.15 -0.76 1.45
CA GLU A 160 -18.57 -0.74 1.75
C GLU A 160 -19.22 0.59 1.32
N ALA A 161 -18.64 1.71 1.73
CA ALA A 161 -19.22 3.03 1.50
C ALA A 161 -19.13 3.47 0.02
N ALA A 162 -18.16 2.98 -0.76
CA ALA A 162 -18.02 3.30 -2.18
C ALA A 162 -19.26 2.92 -3.02
N HIS A 163 -20.09 1.98 -2.55
CA HIS A 163 -21.34 1.60 -3.20
C HIS A 163 -22.55 2.43 -2.72
N ARG A 164 -22.47 3.00 -1.51
CA ARG A 164 -23.62 3.63 -0.84
C ARG A 164 -23.59 5.14 -0.93
N GLN A 165 -22.42 5.73 -0.77
CA GLN A 165 -22.29 7.20 -0.79
C GLN A 165 -22.51 7.74 -2.21
N ALA A 166 -23.34 8.78 -2.31
CA ALA A 166 -23.72 9.35 -3.60
C ALA A 166 -22.55 10.09 -4.25
N THR A 167 -21.81 10.88 -3.46
CA THR A 167 -20.74 11.77 -3.92
C THR A 167 -19.40 11.43 -3.26
N LEU A 168 -18.29 11.94 -3.81
CA LEU A 168 -16.96 11.84 -3.18
C LEU A 168 -16.88 12.59 -1.85
N PRO A 169 -17.44 13.80 -1.69
CA PRO A 169 -17.50 14.46 -0.39
C PRO A 169 -18.22 13.64 0.69
N ASP A 170 -19.36 13.03 0.36
CA ASP A 170 -20.07 12.16 1.30
C ASP A 170 -19.22 10.94 1.69
N LEU A 171 -18.50 10.38 0.72
CA LEU A 171 -17.59 9.27 0.97
C LEU A 171 -16.43 9.71 1.87
N ALA A 172 -15.81 10.86 1.61
CA ALA A 172 -14.71 11.39 2.43
C ALA A 172 -15.18 11.67 3.87
N ALA A 173 -16.35 12.32 4.02
CA ALA A 173 -16.93 12.60 5.34
C ALA A 173 -17.26 11.30 6.12
N TYR A 174 -17.75 10.28 5.43
CA TYR A 174 -17.99 8.97 6.06
C TYR A 174 -16.68 8.31 6.52
N LEU A 175 -15.63 8.35 5.70
CA LEU A 175 -14.32 7.79 6.05
C LEU A 175 -13.68 8.55 7.23
N GLU A 176 -13.78 9.88 7.24
CA GLU A 176 -13.36 10.72 8.37
C GLU A 176 -14.02 10.27 9.66
N HIS A 177 -15.36 10.12 9.63
CA HIS A 177 -16.12 9.68 10.79
C HIS A 177 -15.66 8.28 11.27
N CYS A 178 -15.40 7.34 10.34
CA CYS A 178 -14.91 6.01 10.69
C CYS A 178 -13.53 6.06 11.35
N VAL A 179 -12.63 6.92 10.88
CA VAL A 179 -11.28 7.09 11.46
C VAL A 179 -11.39 7.69 12.85
N CYS A 180 -12.11 8.82 13.01
CA CYS A 180 -12.30 9.47 14.31
C CYS A 180 -12.97 8.54 15.33
N TRP A 181 -13.99 7.77 14.92
CA TRP A 181 -14.66 6.82 15.79
C TRP A 181 -13.73 5.73 16.30
N ASN A 182 -12.91 5.17 15.42
CA ASN A 182 -11.94 4.14 15.79
C ASN A 182 -10.85 4.68 16.73
N LEU A 183 -10.43 5.93 16.55
CA LEU A 183 -9.47 6.59 17.43
C LEU A 183 -10.05 6.90 18.84
N ALA A 184 -11.38 7.06 18.93
CA ALA A 184 -12.07 7.32 20.20
C ALA A 184 -12.26 6.05 21.05
N GLU A 185 -12.07 4.84 20.51
CA GLU A 185 -12.14 3.60 21.28
C GLU A 185 -10.92 3.48 22.20
N PRO A 186 -11.12 3.37 23.55
CA PRO A 186 -10.00 3.25 24.47
C PRO A 186 -9.28 1.91 24.26
N THR A 187 -8.13 1.94 23.67
CA THR A 187 -7.20 0.81 23.64
C THR A 187 -6.35 0.84 24.90
N GLU A 188 -5.99 -0.31 25.48
CA GLU A 188 -5.30 -0.48 26.76
C GLU A 188 -3.90 0.18 26.87
N ALA A 189 -3.46 0.91 25.90
CA ALA A 189 -2.19 1.63 25.93
C ALA A 189 -2.46 3.14 25.98
N ASP A 190 -1.85 3.81 26.93
CA ASP A 190 -1.70 5.27 27.11
C ASP A 190 -1.09 6.01 25.88
N GLN A 191 -1.29 5.51 24.70
CA GLN A 191 -0.91 6.06 23.43
C GLN A 191 -2.18 6.42 22.64
N ALA A 192 -2.82 7.51 23.10
CA ALA A 192 -3.57 8.36 22.16
C ALA A 192 -2.52 8.98 21.21
N ALA A 193 -1.88 8.14 20.41
CA ALA A 193 -1.06 8.58 19.30
C ALA A 193 -2.03 9.26 18.34
N GLU A 194 -1.81 10.53 18.05
CA GLU A 194 -2.48 11.23 16.97
C GLU A 194 -2.34 10.38 15.72
N CYS A 195 -3.35 9.57 15.40
CA CYS A 195 -3.40 8.80 14.17
C CYS A 195 -4.14 9.63 13.14
N PHE A 196 -3.52 9.89 12.02
CA PHE A 196 -4.19 10.46 10.86
C PHE A 196 -3.77 9.72 9.59
N ILE A 197 -4.59 9.82 8.58
CA ILE A 197 -4.40 9.10 7.33
C ILE A 197 -4.44 10.09 6.17
N THR A 198 -3.36 10.17 5.40
CA THR A 198 -3.40 10.89 4.14
C THR A 198 -4.13 10.05 3.10
N ALA A 199 -5.03 10.65 2.32
CA ALA A 199 -5.77 9.92 1.31
C ALA A 199 -6.07 10.76 0.06
N ALA A 200 -6.07 10.11 -1.10
CA ALA A 200 -6.68 10.63 -2.31
C ALA A 200 -7.82 9.69 -2.74
N LEU A 201 -9.03 10.26 -2.86
CA LEU A 201 -10.24 9.59 -3.29
C LEU A 201 -10.53 9.98 -4.74
N LEU A 202 -10.75 9.00 -5.61
CA LEU A 202 -11.05 9.23 -7.01
C LEU A 202 -12.38 8.58 -7.38
N ASP A 203 -13.15 9.25 -8.22
CA ASP A 203 -14.33 8.70 -8.92
C ASP A 203 -14.14 8.87 -10.42
N ILE A 204 -14.16 7.76 -11.15
CA ILE A 204 -13.96 7.70 -12.60
C ILE A 204 -15.24 7.18 -13.23
N PRO A 205 -16.16 8.08 -13.64
CA PRO A 205 -17.39 7.67 -14.29
C PRO A 205 -17.15 7.01 -15.63
N ASP A 206 -17.96 6.00 -15.96
CA ASP A 206 -17.89 5.38 -17.29
C ASP A 206 -18.43 6.30 -18.39
N ALA A 207 -19.43 7.12 -18.02
CA ALA A 207 -20.18 7.93 -18.98
C ALA A 207 -19.42 9.18 -19.47
N THR A 208 -18.35 9.58 -18.80
CA THR A 208 -17.62 10.81 -19.14
C THR A 208 -16.11 10.57 -19.15
N PRO A 209 -15.34 11.26 -20.02
CA PRO A 209 -13.88 11.19 -20.00
C PRO A 209 -13.30 12.11 -18.91
N GLN A 210 -13.84 12.02 -17.71
CA GLN A 210 -13.45 12.84 -16.56
C GLN A 210 -13.10 11.96 -15.37
N MET A 211 -12.34 12.51 -14.46
CA MET A 211 -12.02 11.97 -13.14
C MET A 211 -12.33 13.07 -12.12
N HIS A 212 -13.02 12.69 -11.08
CA HIS A 212 -13.26 13.51 -9.89
C HIS A 212 -12.32 13.09 -8.80
N MET A 213 -11.76 14.04 -8.04
CA MET A 213 -10.80 13.78 -6.99
C MET A 213 -11.09 14.65 -5.76
N VAL A 214 -11.02 14.02 -4.59
CA VAL A 214 -10.91 14.68 -3.27
C VAL A 214 -9.57 14.27 -2.69
N THR A 215 -8.79 15.24 -2.21
CA THR A 215 -7.47 15.00 -1.61
C THR A 215 -7.48 15.41 -0.14
N CYS A 216 -7.11 14.48 0.73
CA CYS A 216 -6.96 14.67 2.16
C CYS A 216 -5.46 14.54 2.52
N GLY A 217 -4.69 15.60 2.28
CA GLY A 217 -3.26 15.67 2.62
C GLY A 217 -2.33 14.74 1.80
N HIS A 218 -2.81 14.05 0.77
CA HIS A 218 -2.04 13.05 0.02
C HIS A 218 -1.27 13.65 -1.17
N PRO A 219 -0.12 13.07 -1.57
CA PRO A 219 0.62 13.52 -2.75
C PRO A 219 -0.24 13.57 -4.02
N PRO A 220 -0.12 14.64 -4.84
CA PRO A 220 -0.93 14.80 -6.03
C PRO A 220 -0.56 13.80 -7.12
N PRO A 221 -1.54 13.16 -7.80
CA PRO A 221 -1.29 12.22 -8.89
C PRO A 221 -0.58 12.85 -10.09
N LEU A 222 0.09 12.03 -10.88
CA LEU A 222 0.68 12.40 -12.16
C LEU A 222 -0.18 11.91 -13.31
N ARG A 223 -0.58 12.82 -14.19
CA ARG A 223 -1.17 12.48 -15.50
C ARG A 223 -0.05 12.38 -16.53
N LEU A 224 0.06 11.22 -17.16
CA LEU A 224 1.12 10.91 -18.10
C LEU A 224 0.59 11.03 -19.54
N ARG A 225 1.25 11.83 -20.36
CA ARG A 225 0.91 12.02 -21.77
C ARG A 225 2.17 11.95 -22.63
N GLU A 226 2.31 10.87 -23.43
CA GLU A 226 3.49 10.66 -24.25
C GLU A 226 4.79 10.71 -23.43
N ARG A 227 5.53 11.80 -23.50
CA ARG A 227 6.75 12.03 -22.73
C ARG A 227 6.63 13.19 -21.72
N GLN A 228 5.41 13.51 -21.33
CA GLN A 228 5.13 14.58 -20.36
C GLN A 228 4.38 14.04 -19.17
N ALA A 229 4.75 14.49 -18.00
CA ALA A 229 4.03 14.24 -16.76
C ALA A 229 3.51 15.57 -16.20
N THR A 230 2.22 15.62 -15.92
CA THR A 230 1.56 16.79 -15.33
C THR A 230 1.02 16.42 -13.97
N THR A 231 1.41 17.17 -12.94
CA THR A 231 0.90 17.00 -11.58
C THR A 231 -0.53 17.52 -11.49
N LEU A 232 -1.46 16.71 -11.03
CA LEU A 232 -2.87 17.06 -10.83
C LEU A 232 -3.06 17.60 -9.39
N ARG A 233 -2.84 18.88 -9.20
CA ARG A 233 -2.96 19.50 -7.88
C ARG A 233 -4.42 19.82 -7.58
N ALA A 234 -4.86 19.47 -6.36
CA ALA A 234 -6.14 19.92 -5.84
C ALA A 234 -6.12 21.43 -5.62
N THR A 235 -7.23 22.10 -5.89
CA THR A 235 -7.40 23.54 -5.68
C THR A 235 -7.61 23.87 -4.20
N HIS A 236 -8.34 23.01 -3.49
CA HIS A 236 -8.63 23.14 -2.06
C HIS A 236 -8.47 21.75 -1.41
N PRO A 237 -7.23 21.35 -1.04
CA PRO A 237 -7.02 20.07 -0.37
C PRO A 237 -7.61 20.10 1.04
N ALA A 238 -8.32 19.04 1.42
CA ALA A 238 -8.77 18.83 2.78
C ALA A 238 -7.60 18.36 3.70
N PRO A 239 -7.71 18.54 5.01
CA PRO A 239 -6.76 17.96 5.96
C PRO A 239 -6.78 16.43 5.87
N PRO A 240 -5.72 15.74 6.31
CA PRO A 240 -5.72 14.29 6.47
C PRO A 240 -6.93 13.79 7.27
N LEU A 241 -7.40 12.59 6.95
CA LEU A 241 -8.49 11.93 7.68
C LEU A 241 -8.06 11.67 9.14
N GLY A 242 -8.97 11.90 10.09
CA GLY A 242 -8.71 11.82 11.53
C GLY A 242 -8.36 13.15 12.17
N LEU A 243 -8.24 14.23 11.39
CA LEU A 243 -7.98 15.59 11.88
C LEU A 243 -9.17 16.54 11.76
N GLY A 244 -10.35 16.01 11.43
CA GLY A 244 -11.58 16.81 11.21
C GLY A 244 -12.10 17.54 12.46
N GLU A 245 -11.71 17.12 13.66
CA GLU A 245 -12.03 17.85 14.89
C GLU A 245 -11.31 19.21 14.98
N LEU A 246 -10.21 19.39 14.28
CA LEU A 246 -9.44 20.64 14.26
C LEU A 246 -10.04 21.71 13.35
N ALA A 247 -10.79 21.28 12.32
CA ALA A 247 -11.52 22.17 11.41
C ALA A 247 -12.62 21.37 10.71
N THR A 248 -13.83 21.90 10.56
CA THR A 248 -14.89 21.25 9.77
C THR A 248 -14.39 21.09 8.33
N PRO A 249 -14.09 19.88 7.84
CA PRO A 249 -13.47 19.72 6.52
C PRO A 249 -14.51 20.05 5.43
N ASP A 250 -14.12 20.90 4.49
CA ASP A 250 -14.82 21.06 3.23
C ASP A 250 -14.15 20.18 2.18
N TYR A 251 -14.81 19.09 1.80
CA TYR A 251 -14.30 18.14 0.83
C TYR A 251 -14.56 18.64 -0.60
N HIS A 252 -13.70 19.50 -1.09
CA HIS A 252 -13.80 20.04 -2.44
C HIS A 252 -13.50 18.97 -3.50
N VAL A 253 -14.33 18.93 -4.56
CA VAL A 253 -14.15 18.01 -5.68
C VAL A 253 -13.47 18.72 -6.83
N ASP A 254 -12.23 18.32 -7.13
CA ASP A 254 -11.55 18.74 -8.34
C ASP A 254 -11.88 17.79 -9.50
N THR A 255 -12.11 18.35 -10.69
CA THR A 255 -12.42 17.58 -11.89
C THR A 255 -11.32 17.72 -12.92
N PHE A 256 -10.79 16.59 -13.38
CA PHE A 256 -9.72 16.53 -14.37
C PHE A 256 -10.15 15.74 -15.59
N PRO A 257 -9.74 16.13 -16.81
CA PRO A 257 -9.94 15.30 -17.98
C PRO A 257 -9.08 14.02 -17.89
N LEU A 258 -9.74 12.87 -18.03
CA LEU A 258 -9.13 11.54 -18.11
C LEU A 258 -9.34 10.98 -19.52
N GLU A 259 -8.55 11.46 -20.45
CA GLU A 259 -8.46 10.89 -21.80
C GLU A 259 -7.82 9.48 -21.74
N PRO A 260 -7.74 8.69 -22.85
CA PRO A 260 -7.12 7.37 -22.84
C PRO A 260 -5.61 7.46 -22.62
N ARG A 261 -5.20 7.78 -21.39
CA ARG A 261 -3.84 8.06 -20.96
C ARG A 261 -3.61 7.53 -19.57
N ASP A 262 -2.34 7.42 -19.19
CA ASP A 262 -1.94 6.87 -17.92
C ASP A 262 -2.06 7.90 -16.80
N LEU A 263 -2.63 7.47 -15.68
CA LEU A 263 -2.62 8.16 -14.41
C LEU A 263 -1.77 7.35 -13.43
N LEU A 264 -0.83 8.01 -12.76
CA LEU A 264 -0.01 7.42 -11.72
C LEU A 264 -0.34 8.04 -10.36
N LEU A 265 -0.80 7.21 -9.45
CA LEU A 265 -0.99 7.49 -8.03
C LEU A 265 0.20 6.89 -7.29
N TYR A 266 0.65 7.54 -6.22
CA TYR A 266 1.82 7.09 -5.45
C TYR A 266 1.78 7.69 -4.05
N THR A 267 2.38 6.99 -3.08
CA THR A 267 2.60 7.47 -1.72
C THR A 267 3.91 8.24 -1.61
N ASP A 268 4.09 8.96 -0.51
CA ASP A 268 5.27 9.79 -0.28
C ASP A 268 6.58 8.98 -0.24
N GLY A 269 6.56 7.72 0.22
CA GLY A 269 7.72 6.85 0.19
C GLY A 269 8.36 6.67 -1.19
N VAL A 270 7.62 6.93 -2.29
CA VAL A 270 8.20 6.96 -3.63
C VAL A 270 9.04 8.21 -3.86
N ILE A 271 8.50 9.39 -3.52
CA ILE A 271 9.14 10.68 -3.80
C ILE A 271 10.13 11.10 -2.71
N GLU A 272 10.00 10.55 -1.52
CA GLU A 272 10.93 10.78 -0.40
C GLU A 272 12.09 9.80 -0.37
N ALA A 273 12.06 8.77 -1.21
CA ALA A 273 13.17 7.83 -1.39
C ALA A 273 14.47 8.58 -1.75
N ARG A 274 15.57 8.29 -1.05
CA ARG A 274 16.84 8.98 -1.21
C ARG A 274 17.94 8.03 -1.62
N ASP A 275 18.83 8.51 -2.50
CA ASP A 275 20.07 7.82 -2.82
C ASP A 275 21.11 7.94 -1.69
N ALA A 276 22.27 7.29 -1.85
CA ALA A 276 23.37 7.34 -0.89
C ALA A 276 23.94 8.76 -0.65
N ARG A 277 23.59 9.74 -1.49
CA ARG A 277 23.96 11.16 -1.37
C ARG A 277 22.85 12.00 -0.73
N GLY A 278 21.71 11.39 -0.39
CA GLY A 278 20.54 12.07 0.17
C GLY A 278 19.64 12.75 -0.88
N THR A 279 19.84 12.48 -2.17
CA THR A 279 19.04 13.06 -3.26
C THR A 279 17.70 12.33 -3.37
N PHE A 280 16.60 13.07 -3.40
CA PHE A 280 15.26 12.52 -3.60
C PHE A 280 15.08 11.89 -4.97
N TYR A 281 14.24 10.87 -5.04
CA TYR A 281 13.90 10.21 -6.30
C TYR A 281 13.10 11.16 -7.21
N PRO A 282 13.62 11.48 -8.41
CA PRO A 282 13.01 12.45 -9.30
C PRO A 282 11.90 11.81 -10.13
N LEU A 283 10.79 11.38 -9.49
CA LEU A 283 9.71 10.59 -10.08
C LEU A 283 9.22 11.18 -11.43
N THR A 284 8.94 12.49 -11.47
CA THR A 284 8.43 13.16 -12.68
C THR A 284 9.37 13.01 -13.89
N GLN A 285 10.68 13.04 -13.66
CA GLN A 285 11.67 12.84 -14.73
C GLN A 285 11.76 11.37 -15.15
N ARG A 286 11.65 10.45 -14.19
CA ARG A 286 11.76 9.00 -14.43
C ARG A 286 10.58 8.45 -15.22
N VAL A 287 9.36 8.89 -14.91
CA VAL A 287 8.16 8.45 -15.65
C VAL A 287 8.15 8.90 -17.10
N THR A 288 8.86 9.98 -17.44
CA THR A 288 8.94 10.52 -18.80
C THR A 288 10.14 9.99 -19.59
N SER A 289 11.06 9.28 -18.95
CA SER A 289 12.32 8.81 -19.57
C SER A 289 12.08 7.77 -20.67
N ARG A 290 11.02 6.95 -20.55
CA ARG A 290 10.67 5.91 -21.52
C ARG A 290 9.17 5.87 -21.79
N PRO A 291 8.74 5.56 -23.02
CA PRO A 291 7.34 5.27 -23.31
C PRO A 291 6.95 3.93 -22.66
N HIS A 292 5.70 3.81 -22.21
CA HIS A 292 5.15 2.60 -21.62
C HIS A 292 3.87 2.21 -22.34
N ASP A 293 3.77 0.93 -22.71
CA ASP A 293 2.62 0.41 -23.45
C ASP A 293 1.48 -0.06 -22.52
N SER A 294 1.74 -0.13 -21.21
CA SER A 294 0.76 -0.59 -20.24
C SER A 294 1.09 -0.10 -18.81
N PRO A 295 0.08 0.00 -17.93
CA PRO A 295 0.28 0.29 -16.53
C PRO A 295 1.28 -0.66 -15.84
N GLN A 296 1.26 -1.95 -16.21
CA GLN A 296 2.17 -2.95 -15.66
C GLN A 296 3.62 -2.69 -16.06
N ALA A 297 3.86 -2.34 -17.35
CA ALA A 297 5.20 -2.02 -17.83
C ALA A 297 5.75 -0.76 -17.17
N LEU A 298 4.90 0.26 -16.96
CA LEU A 298 5.24 1.48 -16.24
C LEU A 298 5.68 1.16 -14.81
N LEU A 299 4.86 0.45 -14.03
CA LEU A 299 5.19 0.14 -12.64
C LEU A 299 6.40 -0.76 -12.50
N HIS A 300 6.57 -1.74 -13.39
CA HIS A 300 7.76 -2.59 -13.40
C HIS A 300 9.05 -1.77 -13.63
N HIS A 301 9.00 -0.81 -14.56
CA HIS A 301 10.12 0.10 -14.79
C HIS A 301 10.41 0.96 -13.57
N LEU A 302 9.38 1.63 -13.02
CA LEU A 302 9.54 2.50 -11.84
C LEU A 302 10.06 1.75 -10.63
N ARG A 303 9.55 0.54 -10.38
CA ARG A 303 10.06 -0.34 -9.32
C ARG A 303 11.55 -0.60 -9.46
N THR A 304 11.97 -1.03 -10.65
CA THR A 304 13.37 -1.37 -10.91
C THR A 304 14.27 -0.16 -10.78
N ASP A 305 13.83 0.99 -11.30
CA ASP A 305 14.58 2.24 -11.26
C ASP A 305 14.65 2.83 -9.84
N LEU A 306 13.54 2.79 -9.09
CA LEU A 306 13.48 3.23 -7.69
C LEU A 306 14.42 2.40 -6.81
N LEU A 307 14.38 1.07 -6.91
CA LEU A 307 15.27 0.18 -6.16
C LEU A 307 16.73 0.39 -6.51
N ALA A 308 17.05 0.67 -7.79
CA ALA A 308 18.39 1.02 -8.20
C ALA A 308 18.85 2.36 -7.60
N HIS A 309 17.97 3.37 -7.55
CA HIS A 309 18.25 4.68 -6.97
C HIS A 309 18.61 4.59 -5.47
N VAL A 310 17.85 3.80 -4.70
CA VAL A 310 18.09 3.61 -3.25
C VAL A 310 19.08 2.48 -2.94
N SER A 311 19.81 1.95 -3.93
CA SER A 311 20.74 0.82 -3.77
C SER A 311 20.08 -0.42 -3.11
N GLY A 312 18.81 -0.63 -3.39
CA GLY A 312 18.01 -1.74 -2.88
C GLY A 312 17.41 -1.55 -1.48
N HIS A 313 17.63 -0.43 -0.80
CA HIS A 313 17.17 -0.19 0.57
C HIS A 313 16.21 0.99 0.65
N LEU A 314 14.91 0.70 0.72
CA LEU A 314 13.89 1.72 0.98
C LEU A 314 13.82 2.03 2.47
N ALA A 315 13.80 3.31 2.82
CA ALA A 315 13.65 3.80 4.18
C ALA A 315 12.18 3.77 4.65
N ASP A 316 11.25 3.91 3.72
CA ASP A 316 9.81 3.82 3.95
C ASP A 316 9.11 2.96 2.89
N ASP A 317 7.89 2.55 3.19
CA ASP A 317 7.07 1.80 2.25
C ASP A 317 6.69 2.68 1.06
N ALA A 318 6.47 2.07 -0.08
CA ALA A 318 6.13 2.80 -1.30
C ALA A 318 5.04 2.06 -2.07
N ALA A 319 3.88 2.68 -2.21
CA ALA A 319 2.80 2.18 -3.02
C ALA A 319 2.64 3.00 -4.31
N MET A 320 2.36 2.31 -5.40
CA MET A 320 2.07 2.92 -6.70
C MET A 320 0.87 2.24 -7.34
N VAL A 321 -0.04 3.03 -7.91
CA VAL A 321 -1.16 2.53 -8.71
C VAL A 321 -1.16 3.26 -10.05
N ALA A 322 -1.04 2.52 -11.13
CA ALA A 322 -1.12 3.06 -12.48
C ALA A 322 -2.45 2.65 -13.15
N LEU A 323 -3.09 3.62 -13.79
CA LEU A 323 -4.37 3.47 -14.44
C LEU A 323 -4.26 3.92 -15.89
N GLN A 324 -4.89 3.18 -16.80
CA GLN A 324 -5.04 3.54 -18.19
C GLN A 324 -6.49 3.34 -18.61
N ARG A 325 -7.13 4.38 -19.10
CA ARG A 325 -8.46 4.24 -19.68
C ARG A 325 -8.35 3.72 -21.11
N THR A 326 -9.08 2.66 -21.44
CA THR A 326 -9.23 2.23 -22.84
C THR A 326 -9.96 3.33 -23.61
N PRO A 327 -9.61 3.54 -24.92
CA PRO A 327 -10.31 4.51 -25.73
C PRO A 327 -11.81 4.30 -25.63
N TRP A 328 -12.55 5.40 -25.48
CA TRP A 328 -14.00 5.37 -25.58
C TRP A 328 -14.36 4.77 -26.93
N PRO A 329 -15.25 3.78 -27.02
CA PRO A 329 -15.77 3.37 -28.31
C PRO A 329 -16.45 4.63 -28.89
N HIS A 330 -15.79 5.27 -29.85
CA HIS A 330 -16.48 6.23 -30.69
C HIS A 330 -17.61 5.45 -31.34
N THR A 331 -18.83 5.63 -30.85
CA THR A 331 -19.99 5.27 -31.59
C THR A 331 -19.92 6.21 -32.79
N ASP A 332 -19.31 5.75 -33.89
CA ASP A 332 -19.52 6.35 -35.18
C ASP A 332 -21.03 6.30 -35.40
N ILE A 333 -21.70 7.35 -34.98
CA ILE A 333 -22.98 7.72 -35.53
C ILE A 333 -22.66 8.23 -36.95
N CYS A 334 -22.05 7.36 -37.72
CA CYS A 334 -21.95 7.55 -39.16
C CYS A 334 -23.37 7.35 -39.67
N ALA A 335 -23.97 8.46 -40.00
CA ALA A 335 -25.21 8.62 -40.69
C ALA A 335 -25.32 7.57 -41.83
N THR A 336 -25.87 6.42 -41.57
CA THR A 336 -26.63 5.71 -42.56
C THR A 336 -27.97 6.45 -42.66
N SER A 337 -27.96 7.52 -43.46
CA SER A 337 -29.14 8.04 -44.10
C SER A 337 -29.74 6.89 -44.91
N ARG A 338 -30.46 6.02 -44.25
CA ARG A 338 -31.40 5.15 -44.94
C ARG A 338 -32.49 6.08 -45.48
N GLU A 339 -32.42 6.34 -46.78
CA GLU A 339 -33.54 6.84 -47.55
C GLU A 339 -34.78 6.04 -47.14
N VAL A 340 -35.71 6.71 -46.49
CA VAL A 340 -37.05 6.16 -46.24
C VAL A 340 -37.75 6.11 -47.59
N PRO A 341 -38.15 4.93 -48.11
CA PRO A 341 -38.95 4.84 -49.33
C PRO A 341 -40.29 5.52 -49.03
N ARG A 342 -40.66 6.51 -49.84
CA ARG A 342 -42.01 7.10 -49.82
C ARG A 342 -43.05 6.03 -50.06
N PRO A 343 -44.08 5.87 -49.22
CA PRO A 343 -45.20 5.00 -49.53
C PRO A 343 -46.02 5.62 -50.68
N SER A 344 -46.15 4.88 -51.74
CA SER A 344 -47.09 5.16 -52.84
C SER A 344 -48.54 5.13 -52.35
N ALA A 345 -49.27 6.14 -52.70
CA ALA A 345 -50.70 6.29 -52.44
C ALA A 345 -51.49 5.18 -53.14
N CYS A 346 -52.20 4.39 -52.36
CA CYS A 346 -53.37 3.65 -52.88
C CYS A 346 -54.58 4.00 -52.02
N ALA A 347 -55.56 4.61 -52.70
CA ALA A 347 -56.85 4.90 -52.17
C ALA A 347 -57.67 3.60 -51.94
N GLY A 348 -58.37 3.52 -50.83
CA GLY A 348 -59.28 2.44 -50.50
C GLY A 348 -60.11 2.77 -49.29
N SER A 349 -61.31 3.25 -49.51
CA SER A 349 -62.38 3.52 -48.57
C SER A 349 -62.91 2.23 -47.93
N ALA A 350 -63.07 2.21 -46.60
CA ALA A 350 -64.14 1.41 -45.94
C ALA A 350 -64.36 1.94 -44.51
N THR A 351 -65.58 2.26 -44.27
CA THR A 351 -66.31 2.55 -43.03
C THR A 351 -66.36 1.33 -42.13
N HIS A 352 -66.25 1.44 -40.81
CA HIS A 352 -67.20 1.03 -39.77
C HIS A 352 -66.67 1.08 -38.33
N GLU A 353 -67.41 1.81 -37.49
CA GLU A 353 -67.93 1.47 -36.14
C GLU A 353 -66.98 0.91 -35.08
N GLY A 354 -66.73 1.62 -34.03
CA GLY A 354 -67.33 1.52 -32.69
C GLY A 354 -66.79 0.37 -31.85
N LEU A 355 -66.09 0.71 -30.79
CA LEU A 355 -66.30 0.14 -29.46
C LEU A 355 -65.34 0.78 -28.41
N ALA A 356 -65.92 1.54 -27.50
CA ALA A 356 -65.24 2.00 -26.30
C ALA A 356 -65.01 0.83 -25.32
N SER A 357 -63.84 0.71 -24.76
CA SER A 357 -63.64 0.01 -23.49
C SER A 357 -62.65 0.71 -22.63
N SER A 358 -63.13 1.13 -21.48
CA SER A 358 -62.53 1.75 -20.34
C SER A 358 -61.44 0.91 -19.70
N ILE A 359 -60.28 1.57 -19.39
CA ILE A 359 -59.24 1.04 -18.48
C ILE A 359 -59.29 1.83 -17.18
N PRO A 360 -59.43 1.18 -16.00
CA PRO A 360 -59.43 1.91 -14.74
C PRO A 360 -58.04 2.21 -14.22
N ALA A 361 -57.89 3.37 -13.59
CA ALA A 361 -56.66 3.82 -12.91
C ALA A 361 -56.41 3.00 -11.63
N PRO A 362 -55.14 2.74 -11.23
CA PRO A 362 -54.85 2.10 -9.95
C PRO A 362 -54.82 3.12 -8.80
N GLY A 363 -55.45 2.69 -7.69
CA GLY A 363 -55.73 3.46 -6.49
C GLY A 363 -54.51 3.81 -5.66
N GLN A 364 -54.68 4.91 -4.96
CA GLN A 364 -53.84 5.42 -3.86
C GLN A 364 -53.96 4.45 -2.65
N ALA A 365 -52.84 3.98 -2.11
CA ALA A 365 -52.77 3.32 -0.83
C ALA A 365 -52.35 4.34 0.24
N LEU A 366 -53.28 4.58 1.19
CA LEU A 366 -53.06 5.31 2.42
C LEU A 366 -52.04 4.57 3.32
N PHE A 367 -51.02 5.25 3.75
CA PHE A 367 -50.23 4.85 4.90
C PHE A 367 -50.72 5.63 6.14
N ALA A 368 -51.40 4.93 7.04
CA ALA A 368 -51.81 5.42 8.33
C ALA A 368 -50.63 5.47 9.31
N SER A 369 -50.47 6.60 9.94
CA SER A 369 -49.58 6.86 11.07
C SER A 369 -49.95 6.03 12.29
N ARG A 370 -49.02 5.30 12.88
CA ARG A 370 -49.10 4.86 14.28
C ARG A 370 -48.00 5.52 15.09
N ARG A 371 -48.40 6.35 16.05
CA ARG A 371 -47.56 6.80 17.18
C ARG A 371 -47.45 5.67 18.18
N PRO A 372 -46.31 5.49 18.86
CA PRO A 372 -46.26 4.74 20.11
C PRO A 372 -46.59 5.68 21.30
N GLN A 373 -47.48 5.25 22.12
CA GLN A 373 -47.74 5.80 23.45
C GLN A 373 -46.77 5.22 24.48
N ASP A 374 -46.51 6.07 25.45
CA ASP A 374 -45.84 5.91 26.73
C ASP A 374 -46.01 4.56 27.42
N ALA A 375 -44.93 4.09 28.04
CA ALA A 375 -44.98 3.31 29.27
C ALA A 375 -43.81 3.71 30.17
N ALA A 376 -44.14 4.51 31.18
CA ALA A 376 -43.35 4.73 32.37
C ALA A 376 -43.49 3.53 33.32
N GLU A 377 -42.55 3.46 34.32
CA GLU A 377 -42.56 2.69 35.56
C GLU A 377 -42.21 1.19 35.50
N ARG A 378 -40.95 0.83 35.81
CA ARG A 378 -40.44 0.34 37.13
C ARG A 378 -38.93 0.10 37.09
#